data_d456197883e143a06f5d17ed8a70bac7
#
_entry.id   d456197883e143a06f5d17ed8a70bac7
#
_cell.length_a   1.000
_cell.length_b   1.000
_cell.length_c   1.000
_cell.angle_alpha   90.00
_cell.angle_beta   90.00
_cell.angle_gamma   90.00
#
_symmetry.space_group_name_H-M   'P 1'
#
loop_
_entity.id
_entity.type
_entity.pdbx_description
1 polymer ?
#
loop_
_entity_poly.entity_id
_entity_poly.type
_entity_poly.pdbx_seq_one_letter_code
_entity_poly.pdbx_strand_id
1 'polypeptide(L)'
;MADFRLPLSMQRWAALPLLSREQEYALFVEYRVVIGARQQQIEAEVIGRNIRFVLRKIRAYEHLNIPFDDLLQEALIGMTRAMRKFDHRRGIRFLTYAGWWVRQGLQNGWRTQCPEASMHVPWDLVDAIGLMDRMSQRLMKLGYATRPSQRDLYAAVLLCQLADDDVRPMTET
;
A
#
# COMPACT_ATOMS: atom_id res chain seq x y z
N MET A 1 7.63 -17.77 -7.23
CA MET A 1 8.09 -16.46 -6.74
C MET A 1 8.27 -15.59 -7.97
N ALA A 2 7.35 -14.68 -8.22
CA ALA A 2 7.51 -13.73 -9.31
C ALA A 2 8.70 -12.82 -8.96
N ASP A 3 9.67 -12.78 -9.85
CA ASP A 3 10.89 -11.98 -9.70
C ASP A 3 10.48 -10.52 -9.97
N PHE A 4 10.11 -9.78 -8.91
CA PHE A 4 9.72 -8.38 -9.00
C PHE A 4 10.93 -7.54 -9.38
N ARG A 5 11.24 -7.51 -10.66
CA ARG A 5 12.29 -6.64 -11.19
C ARG A 5 11.72 -5.24 -11.35
N LEU A 6 12.08 -4.37 -10.41
CA LEU A 6 11.86 -2.94 -10.58
C LEU A 6 12.48 -2.45 -11.90
N PRO A 7 11.80 -1.55 -12.63
CA PRO A 7 12.42 -0.84 -13.74
C PRO A 7 13.76 -0.24 -13.31
N LEU A 8 14.76 -0.30 -14.19
CA LEU A 8 16.13 0.17 -13.90
C LEU A 8 16.15 1.60 -13.36
N SER A 9 15.25 2.45 -13.87
CA SER A 9 15.06 3.83 -13.39
C SER A 9 14.69 3.90 -11.90
N MET A 10 13.93 2.95 -11.39
CA MET A 10 13.47 2.92 -10.00
C MET A 10 14.43 2.19 -9.06
N GLN A 11 15.31 1.32 -9.59
CA GLN A 11 16.32 0.63 -8.77
C GLN A 11 17.26 1.63 -8.08
N ARG A 12 17.65 2.70 -8.78
CA ARG A 12 18.47 3.78 -8.21
C ARG A 12 17.82 4.40 -6.97
N TRP A 13 16.52 4.67 -7.04
CA TRP A 13 15.76 5.24 -5.93
C TRP A 13 15.61 4.27 -4.76
N ALA A 14 15.41 2.99 -5.05
CA ALA A 14 15.32 1.95 -4.01
C ALA A 14 16.63 1.78 -3.21
N ALA A 15 17.77 2.16 -3.77
CA ALA A 15 19.07 2.11 -3.10
C ALA A 15 19.30 3.30 -2.15
N LEU A 16 18.55 4.41 -2.32
CA LEU A 16 18.74 5.59 -1.49
C LEU A 16 18.15 5.39 -0.08
N PRO A 17 18.76 6.06 0.93
CA PRO A 17 18.19 6.06 2.28
C PRO A 17 16.84 6.79 2.31
N LEU A 18 16.01 6.41 3.27
CA LEU A 18 14.76 7.10 3.54
C LEU A 18 15.03 8.56 3.95
N LEU A 19 14.08 9.43 3.63
CA LEU A 19 14.15 10.83 4.07
C LEU A 19 14.10 10.93 5.60
N SER A 20 14.96 11.77 6.19
CA SER A 20 14.80 12.17 7.57
C SER A 20 13.52 13.03 7.71
N ARG A 21 13.09 13.27 8.95
CA ARG A 21 11.90 14.09 9.21
C ARG A 21 12.10 15.53 8.74
N GLU A 22 13.30 16.06 8.95
CA GLU A 22 13.70 17.42 8.56
C GLU A 22 13.76 17.55 7.04
N GLN A 23 14.35 16.57 6.36
CA GLN A 23 14.43 16.55 4.89
C GLN A 23 13.03 16.43 4.26
N GLU A 24 12.18 15.55 4.81
CA GLU A 24 10.79 15.39 4.37
C GLU A 24 10.03 16.71 4.51
N TYR A 25 10.14 17.36 5.68
CA TYR A 25 9.52 18.67 5.94
C TYR A 25 9.99 19.74 4.96
N ALA A 26 11.30 19.88 4.77
CA ALA A 26 11.88 20.87 3.86
C ALA A 26 11.41 20.68 2.41
N LEU A 27 11.36 19.41 1.93
CA LEU A 27 10.86 19.11 0.59
C LEU A 27 9.39 19.45 0.42
N PHE A 28 8.55 19.22 1.43
CA PHE A 28 7.14 19.57 1.36
C PHE A 28 6.88 21.08 1.48
N VAL A 29 7.71 21.83 2.22
CA VAL A 29 7.67 23.29 2.23
C VAL A 29 8.00 23.83 0.85
N GLU A 30 9.09 23.34 0.24
CA GLU A 30 9.50 23.72 -1.12
C GLU A 30 8.41 23.34 -2.15
N TYR A 31 7.87 22.12 -2.06
CA TYR A 31 6.83 21.62 -2.96
C TYR A 31 5.59 22.52 -3.06
N ARG A 32 5.25 23.23 -1.97
CA ARG A 32 4.08 24.12 -1.93
C ARG A 32 4.33 25.47 -2.60
N VAL A 33 5.58 25.85 -2.76
CA VAL A 33 5.97 27.17 -3.31
C VAL A 33 6.35 27.08 -4.78
N VAL A 34 6.98 25.96 -5.16
CA VAL A 34 7.50 25.79 -6.54
C VAL A 34 6.44 25.20 -7.48
N ILE A 35 6.57 25.55 -8.76
CA ILE A 35 5.69 25.07 -9.83
C ILE A 35 6.54 24.55 -10.99
N GLY A 36 5.97 23.67 -11.79
CA GLY A 36 6.59 23.15 -13.02
C GLY A 36 7.64 22.08 -12.78
N ALA A 37 8.77 22.16 -13.50
CA ALA A 37 9.79 21.10 -13.51
C ALA A 37 10.35 20.80 -12.11
N ARG A 38 10.56 21.82 -11.29
CA ARG A 38 11.07 21.62 -9.92
C ARG A 38 10.08 20.88 -9.03
N GLN A 39 8.80 21.17 -9.15
CA GLN A 39 7.76 20.45 -8.42
C GLN A 39 7.75 18.95 -8.79
N GLN A 40 7.87 18.65 -10.10
CA GLN A 40 7.96 17.26 -10.59
C GLN A 40 9.22 16.55 -10.07
N GLN A 41 10.34 17.24 -9.96
CA GLN A 41 11.57 16.68 -9.39
C GLN A 41 11.38 16.29 -7.92
N ILE A 42 10.74 17.15 -7.13
CA ILE A 42 10.44 16.84 -5.72
C ILE A 42 9.46 15.67 -5.62
N GLU A 43 8.43 15.62 -6.46
CA GLU A 43 7.52 14.46 -6.54
C GLU A 43 8.31 13.17 -6.81
N ALA A 44 9.15 13.17 -7.83
CA ALA A 44 9.96 12.01 -8.18
C ALA A 44 10.91 11.59 -7.05
N GLU A 45 11.53 12.56 -6.36
CA GLU A 45 12.43 12.28 -5.24
C GLU A 45 11.69 11.67 -4.05
N VAL A 46 10.59 12.28 -3.62
CA VAL A 46 9.81 11.78 -2.48
C VAL A 46 9.23 10.40 -2.77
N ILE A 47 8.65 10.19 -3.96
CA ILE A 47 8.10 8.90 -4.36
C ILE A 47 9.21 7.86 -4.48
N GLY A 48 10.31 8.21 -5.14
CA GLY A 48 11.43 7.31 -5.38
C GLY A 48 12.05 6.81 -4.08
N ARG A 49 12.36 7.71 -3.12
CA ARG A 49 12.93 7.33 -1.83
C ARG A 49 11.97 6.46 -0.98
N ASN A 50 10.68 6.54 -1.25
CA ASN A 50 9.65 5.76 -0.58
C ASN A 50 9.18 4.53 -1.37
N ILE A 51 9.81 4.21 -2.50
CA ILE A 51 9.38 3.11 -3.38
C ILE A 51 9.35 1.75 -2.66
N ARG A 52 10.26 1.52 -1.72
CA ARG A 52 10.27 0.29 -0.91
C ARG A 52 8.99 0.09 -0.09
N PHE A 53 8.38 1.19 0.35
CA PHE A 53 7.08 1.14 1.03
C PHE A 53 5.98 0.70 0.06
N VAL A 54 5.95 1.27 -1.15
CA VAL A 54 4.99 0.91 -2.21
C VAL A 54 5.11 -0.57 -2.55
N LEU A 55 6.33 -1.06 -2.80
CA LEU A 55 6.58 -2.46 -3.10
C LEU A 55 6.10 -3.41 -2.01
N ARG A 56 6.31 -3.03 -0.74
CA ARG A 56 5.82 -3.82 0.39
C ARG A 56 4.29 -3.90 0.40
N LYS A 57 3.61 -2.82 0.00
CA LYS A 57 2.14 -2.82 -0.11
C LYS A 57 1.66 -3.66 -1.28
N ILE A 58 2.30 -3.58 -2.44
CA ILE A 58 1.97 -4.38 -3.63
C ILE A 58 2.07 -5.88 -3.34
N ARG A 59 3.08 -6.31 -2.57
CA ARG A 59 3.24 -7.73 -2.20
C ARG A 59 2.02 -8.34 -1.49
N ALA A 60 1.21 -7.52 -0.83
CA ALA A 60 -0.02 -8.00 -0.22
C ALA A 60 -1.08 -8.41 -1.26
N TYR A 61 -0.93 -7.95 -2.51
CA TYR A 61 -1.86 -8.18 -3.61
C TYR A 61 -1.36 -9.21 -4.65
N GLU A 62 -0.19 -9.84 -4.43
CA GLU A 62 0.38 -10.84 -5.34
C GLU A 62 -0.58 -12.02 -5.62
N HIS A 63 -1.42 -12.36 -4.64
CA HIS A 63 -2.38 -13.46 -4.74
C HIS A 63 -3.54 -13.18 -5.70
N LEU A 64 -3.70 -11.94 -6.16
CA LEU A 64 -4.81 -11.53 -7.03
C LEU A 64 -4.53 -11.72 -8.54
N ASN A 65 -3.35 -12.27 -8.90
CA ASN A 65 -2.94 -12.48 -10.30
C ASN A 65 -3.01 -11.23 -11.21
N ILE A 66 -2.83 -10.05 -10.62
CA ILE A 66 -2.79 -8.78 -11.36
C ILE A 66 -1.34 -8.53 -11.81
N PRO A 67 -1.12 -8.02 -13.03
CA PRO A 67 0.20 -7.62 -13.48
C PRO A 67 0.85 -6.64 -12.52
N PHE A 68 2.12 -6.89 -12.19
CA PHE A 68 2.86 -6.05 -11.24
C PHE A 68 2.92 -4.59 -11.67
N ASP A 69 3.13 -4.35 -12.96
CA ASP A 69 3.25 -2.99 -13.51
C ASP A 69 1.96 -2.18 -13.32
N ASP A 70 0.80 -2.82 -13.43
CA ASP A 70 -0.50 -2.17 -13.22
C ASP A 70 -0.69 -1.81 -11.75
N LEU A 71 -0.37 -2.73 -10.84
CA LEU A 71 -0.40 -2.45 -9.40
C LEU A 71 0.58 -1.35 -9.02
N LEU A 72 1.77 -1.34 -9.62
CA LEU A 72 2.78 -0.32 -9.38
C LEU A 72 2.28 1.06 -9.84
N GLN A 73 1.72 1.15 -11.04
CA GLN A 73 1.18 2.41 -11.57
C GLN A 73 0.07 2.95 -10.68
N GLU A 74 -0.89 2.13 -10.30
CA GLU A 74 -2.00 2.55 -9.43
C GLU A 74 -1.52 2.98 -8.04
N ALA A 75 -0.55 2.28 -7.48
CA ALA A 75 0.07 2.67 -6.22
C ALA A 75 0.81 4.01 -6.32
N LEU A 76 1.53 4.25 -7.43
CA LEU A 76 2.22 5.52 -7.68
C LEU A 76 1.24 6.68 -7.90
N ILE A 77 0.12 6.44 -8.59
CA ILE A 77 -0.97 7.41 -8.71
C ILE A 77 -1.51 7.76 -7.32
N GLY A 78 -1.70 6.76 -6.45
CA GLY A 78 -2.08 6.96 -5.06
C GLY A 78 -1.08 7.84 -4.30
N MET A 79 0.22 7.57 -4.43
CA MET A 79 1.29 8.38 -3.83
C MET A 79 1.25 9.84 -4.30
N THR A 80 1.09 10.07 -5.60
CA THR A 80 1.00 11.41 -6.18
C THR A 80 -0.21 12.18 -5.65
N ARG A 81 -1.37 11.50 -5.56
CA ARG A 81 -2.58 12.08 -4.94
C ARG A 81 -2.36 12.45 -3.47
N ALA A 82 -1.65 11.59 -2.73
CA ALA A 82 -1.28 11.85 -1.36
C ALA A 82 -0.40 13.10 -1.23
N MET A 83 0.63 13.25 -2.07
CA MET A 83 1.52 14.42 -2.06
C MET A 83 0.77 15.74 -2.24
N ARG A 84 -0.14 15.79 -3.20
CA ARG A 84 -0.93 16.98 -3.48
C ARG A 84 -1.82 17.43 -2.32
N LYS A 85 -2.28 16.48 -1.51
CA LYS A 85 -3.21 16.72 -0.39
C LYS A 85 -2.53 16.72 0.98
N PHE A 86 -1.26 16.32 1.07
CA PHE A 86 -0.55 16.22 2.34
C PHE A 86 -0.26 17.61 2.93
N ASP A 87 -0.61 17.76 4.20
CA ASP A 87 -0.27 18.94 4.99
C ASP A 87 0.86 18.60 5.97
N HIS A 88 2.07 19.07 5.66
CA HIS A 88 3.28 18.85 6.45
C HIS A 88 3.24 19.50 7.84
N ARG A 89 2.31 20.45 8.07
CA ARG A 89 2.15 21.16 9.35
C ARG A 89 1.52 20.29 10.43
N ARG A 90 0.86 19.18 10.04
CA ARG A 90 0.19 18.28 10.98
C ARG A 90 1.13 17.43 11.83
N GLY A 91 2.44 17.50 11.63
CA GLY A 91 3.44 16.81 12.42
C GLY A 91 3.49 15.28 12.24
N ILE A 92 2.70 14.72 11.32
CA ILE A 92 2.72 13.29 10.97
C ILE A 92 3.68 13.03 9.83
N ARG A 93 4.21 11.81 9.72
CA ARG A 93 5.06 11.39 8.59
C ARG A 93 4.23 11.23 7.32
N PHE A 94 4.81 11.63 6.18
CA PHE A 94 4.15 11.48 4.88
C PHE A 94 3.68 10.05 4.62
N LEU A 95 4.49 9.03 4.90
CA LEU A 95 4.11 7.63 4.67
C LEU A 95 2.91 7.17 5.49
N THR A 96 2.69 7.74 6.67
CA THR A 96 1.50 7.44 7.48
C THR A 96 0.24 7.88 6.75
N TYR A 97 0.27 9.08 6.16
CA TYR A 97 -0.83 9.61 5.36
C TYR A 97 -0.96 8.92 4.00
N ALA A 98 0.15 8.72 3.29
CA ALA A 98 0.20 8.13 1.96
C ALA A 98 -0.25 6.66 1.95
N GLY A 99 -0.10 5.97 3.07
CA GLY A 99 -0.47 4.56 3.19
C GLY A 99 -1.93 4.29 2.81
N TRP A 100 -2.84 5.19 3.18
CA TRP A 100 -4.25 5.11 2.82
C TRP A 100 -4.46 5.30 1.31
N TRP A 101 -3.79 6.30 0.70
CA TRP A 101 -3.90 6.60 -0.72
C TRP A 101 -3.33 5.50 -1.62
N VAL A 102 -2.19 4.91 -1.20
CA VAL A 102 -1.58 3.77 -1.90
C VAL A 102 -2.54 2.57 -1.86
N ARG A 103 -3.14 2.29 -0.71
CA ARG A 103 -4.13 1.23 -0.58
C ARG A 103 -5.31 1.47 -1.51
N GLN A 104 -5.85 2.67 -1.55
CA GLN A 104 -6.94 3.03 -2.44
C GLN A 104 -6.58 2.89 -3.92
N GLY A 105 -5.35 3.27 -4.30
CA GLY A 105 -4.85 3.07 -5.66
C GLY A 105 -4.83 1.59 -6.03
N LEU A 106 -4.25 0.75 -5.19
CA LEU A 106 -4.19 -0.70 -5.40
C LEU A 106 -5.58 -1.33 -5.55
N GLN A 107 -6.59 -0.83 -4.83
CA GLN A 107 -7.98 -1.28 -4.99
C GLN A 107 -8.55 -0.92 -6.34
N ASN A 108 -8.33 0.32 -6.75
CA ASN A 108 -8.84 0.76 -8.03
C ASN A 108 -8.26 -0.11 -9.15
N GLY A 109 -6.96 -0.42 -9.09
CA GLY A 109 -6.30 -1.34 -10.01
C GLY A 109 -6.97 -2.72 -10.03
N TRP A 110 -7.27 -3.27 -8.87
CA TRP A 110 -7.97 -4.54 -8.77
C TRP A 110 -9.38 -4.48 -9.37
N ARG A 111 -10.18 -3.47 -9.03
CA ARG A 111 -11.53 -3.31 -9.58
C ARG A 111 -11.56 -3.16 -11.09
N THR A 112 -10.56 -2.50 -11.66
CA THR A 112 -10.47 -2.29 -13.10
C THR A 112 -10.11 -3.57 -13.85
N GLN A 113 -9.30 -4.42 -13.24
CA GLN A 113 -8.80 -5.66 -13.84
C GLN A 113 -9.74 -6.86 -13.63
N CYS A 114 -10.56 -6.83 -12.59
CA CYS A 114 -11.51 -7.89 -12.27
C CYS A 114 -12.94 -7.33 -12.27
N PRO A 115 -13.62 -7.23 -13.43
CA PRO A 115 -15.00 -6.73 -13.52
C PRO A 115 -15.98 -7.54 -12.67
N GLU A 116 -15.72 -8.83 -12.48
CA GLU A 116 -16.50 -9.73 -11.61
C GLU A 116 -16.38 -9.36 -10.12
N ALA A 117 -15.31 -8.66 -9.73
CA ALA A 117 -15.14 -8.09 -8.40
C ALA A 117 -15.96 -6.81 -8.15
N SER A 118 -16.93 -6.50 -9.02
CA SER A 118 -17.94 -5.44 -8.81
C SER A 118 -18.80 -5.69 -7.56
N MET A 119 -18.77 -6.90 -7.01
CA MET A 119 -19.25 -7.12 -5.66
C MET A 119 -18.38 -6.32 -4.69
N HIS A 120 -19.02 -5.53 -3.87
CA HIS A 120 -18.41 -4.74 -2.82
C HIS A 120 -17.71 -5.67 -1.82
N VAL A 121 -16.46 -6.03 -2.11
CA VAL A 121 -15.66 -6.82 -1.18
C VAL A 121 -15.10 -5.84 -0.14
N PRO A 122 -15.44 -6.03 1.14
CA PRO A 122 -14.89 -5.21 2.21
C PRO A 122 -13.36 -5.28 2.22
N TRP A 123 -12.74 -4.15 2.53
CA TRP A 123 -11.27 -4.00 2.56
C TRP A 123 -10.57 -4.98 3.44
N ASP A 124 -11.12 -5.16 4.61
CA ASP A 124 -10.59 -6.00 5.65
C ASP A 124 -10.48 -7.44 5.18
N LEU A 125 -11.37 -7.84 4.24
CA LEU A 125 -11.33 -9.14 3.60
C LEU A 125 -10.10 -9.32 2.70
N VAL A 126 -9.76 -8.33 1.89
CA VAL A 126 -8.59 -8.39 0.98
C VAL A 126 -7.29 -8.37 1.79
N ASP A 127 -7.21 -7.51 2.81
CA ASP A 127 -6.05 -7.46 3.73
C ASP A 127 -5.94 -8.75 4.56
N ALA A 128 -7.06 -9.33 5.02
CA ALA A 128 -7.10 -10.59 5.75
C ALA A 128 -6.66 -11.78 4.89
N ILE A 129 -7.12 -11.88 3.64
CA ILE A 129 -6.69 -12.91 2.69
C ILE A 129 -5.18 -12.79 2.45
N GLY A 130 -4.66 -11.59 2.21
CA GLY A 130 -3.23 -11.35 2.03
C GLY A 130 -2.39 -11.67 3.28
N LEU A 131 -2.92 -11.42 4.47
CA LEU A 131 -2.26 -11.81 5.73
C LEU A 131 -2.22 -13.33 5.89
N MET A 132 -3.31 -14.00 5.59
CA MET A 132 -3.41 -15.46 5.71
C MET A 132 -2.53 -16.18 4.70
N ASP A 133 -2.43 -15.69 3.46
CA ASP A 133 -1.51 -16.26 2.49
C ASP A 133 -0.05 -16.14 2.97
N ARG A 134 0.34 -15.00 3.51
CA ARG A 134 1.68 -14.81 4.11
C ARG A 134 1.93 -15.72 5.32
N MET A 135 0.94 -15.89 6.18
CA MET A 135 1.05 -16.80 7.33
C MET A 135 1.13 -18.25 6.89
N SER A 136 0.31 -18.65 5.92
CA SER A 136 0.33 -19.98 5.30
C SER A 136 1.70 -20.30 4.69
N GLN A 137 2.27 -19.37 3.92
CA GLN A 137 3.61 -19.52 3.35
C GLN A 137 4.69 -19.61 4.44
N ARG A 138 4.55 -18.89 5.53
CA ARG A 138 5.48 -18.93 6.66
C ARG A 138 5.42 -20.27 7.40
N LEU A 139 4.23 -20.80 7.64
CA LEU A 139 4.01 -22.11 8.24
C LEU A 139 4.55 -23.23 7.36
N MET A 140 4.35 -23.16 6.03
CA MET A 140 4.93 -24.11 5.09
C MET A 140 6.47 -24.12 5.15
N LYS A 141 7.12 -22.95 5.25
CA LYS A 141 8.58 -22.85 5.41
C LYS A 141 9.08 -23.42 6.71
N LEU A 142 8.25 -23.47 7.74
CA LEU A 142 8.54 -24.07 9.05
C LEU A 142 8.20 -25.58 9.10
N GLY A 143 7.80 -26.18 7.98
CA GLY A 143 7.50 -27.62 7.88
C GLY A 143 6.09 -28.03 8.26
N TYR A 144 5.18 -27.10 8.46
CA TYR A 144 3.76 -27.40 8.69
C TYR A 144 3.04 -27.64 7.35
N ALA A 145 2.59 -28.85 7.11
CA ALA A 145 2.13 -29.36 5.82
C ALA A 145 0.67 -29.00 5.45
N THR A 146 0.01 -28.10 6.15
CA THR A 146 -1.40 -27.81 5.89
C THR A 146 -1.63 -26.40 5.36
N ARG A 147 -2.07 -26.31 4.10
CA ARG A 147 -2.78 -25.11 3.65
C ARG A 147 -4.06 -24.98 4.47
N PRO A 148 -4.33 -23.81 5.06
CA PRO A 148 -5.60 -23.58 5.74
C PRO A 148 -6.74 -23.86 4.74
N SER A 149 -7.75 -24.59 5.18
CA SER A 149 -8.91 -24.87 4.34
C SER A 149 -9.68 -23.58 4.07
N GLN A 150 -10.49 -23.55 3.02
CA GLN A 150 -11.38 -22.40 2.78
C GLN A 150 -12.26 -22.08 4.00
N ARG A 151 -12.61 -23.06 4.82
CA ARG A 151 -13.37 -22.87 6.07
C ARG A 151 -12.57 -22.08 7.11
N ASP A 152 -11.26 -22.37 7.24
CA ASP A 152 -10.39 -21.66 8.18
C ASP A 152 -10.17 -20.20 7.72
N LEU A 153 -10.16 -20.00 6.38
CA LEU A 153 -10.13 -18.68 5.75
C LEU A 153 -11.38 -17.86 6.11
N TYR A 154 -12.56 -18.44 5.95
CA TYR A 154 -13.82 -17.76 6.29
C TYR A 154 -13.95 -17.49 7.79
N ALA A 155 -13.53 -18.43 8.63
CA ALA A 155 -13.58 -18.27 10.09
C ALA A 155 -12.65 -17.13 10.57
N ALA A 156 -11.44 -17.03 10.03
CA ALA A 156 -10.52 -15.97 10.38
C ALA A 156 -11.00 -14.59 9.92
N VAL A 157 -11.64 -14.51 8.74
CA VAL A 157 -12.26 -13.29 8.23
C VAL A 157 -13.42 -12.85 9.12
N LEU A 158 -14.28 -13.78 9.54
CA LEU A 158 -15.38 -13.51 10.46
C LEU A 158 -14.87 -13.03 11.82
N LEU A 159 -13.80 -13.64 12.33
CA LEU A 159 -13.18 -13.22 13.60
C LEU A 159 -12.56 -11.82 13.51
N CYS A 160 -11.94 -11.45 12.37
CA CYS A 160 -11.45 -10.08 12.17
C CYS A 160 -12.60 -9.07 12.08
N GLN A 161 -13.72 -9.41 11.43
CA GLN A 161 -14.89 -8.53 11.37
C GLN A 161 -15.55 -8.32 12.73
N LEU A 162 -15.64 -9.36 13.55
CA LEU A 162 -16.18 -9.26 14.91
C LEU A 162 -15.26 -8.46 15.86
N ALA A 163 -13.95 -8.54 15.67
CA ALA A 163 -13.00 -7.75 16.45
C ALA A 163 -13.04 -6.25 16.12
N ASP A 164 -13.35 -5.87 14.87
CA ASP A 164 -13.45 -4.45 14.47
C ASP A 164 -14.78 -3.81 14.90
N ASP A 165 -15.84 -4.59 15.04
CA ASP A 165 -17.12 -4.08 15.56
C ASP A 165 -17.06 -3.72 17.06
N ASP A 166 -16.15 -4.34 17.82
CA ASP A 166 -15.92 -4.02 19.25
C ASP A 166 -15.04 -2.77 19.46
N VAL A 167 -14.40 -2.23 18.42
CA VAL A 167 -13.45 -1.09 18.53
C VAL A 167 -14.03 0.22 17.95
N ARG A 168 -15.29 0.25 17.52
CA ARG A 168 -15.91 1.53 17.16
C ARG A 168 -16.19 2.34 18.43
N PRO A 169 -15.47 3.45 18.67
CA PRO A 169 -15.88 4.35 19.74
C PRO A 169 -17.29 4.87 19.39
N MET A 170 -18.20 4.65 20.30
CA MET A 170 -19.50 5.34 20.29
C MET A 170 -19.20 6.85 20.28
N THR A 171 -19.25 7.46 19.11
CA THR A 171 -19.31 8.93 19.03
C THR A 171 -20.66 9.33 19.58
N GLU A 172 -20.60 9.90 20.74
CA GLU A 172 -21.70 10.54 21.45
C GLU A 172 -22.42 11.55 20.55
N THR A 173 -23.71 11.52 20.66
CA THR A 173 -24.71 12.52 20.23
C THR A 173 -24.29 13.96 20.48
#